data_4d035a2c52b93c02ac5b26ae9607263d
#
_entry.id   4d035a2c52b93c02ac5b26ae9607263d
#
_cell.length_a   1.000
_cell.length_b   1.000
_cell.length_c   1.000
_cell.angle_alpha   90.00
_cell.angle_beta   90.00
_cell.angle_gamma   90.00
#
_symmetry.space_group_name_H-M   'P 1'
#
loop_
_entity.id
_entity.type
_entity.pdbx_description
1 polymer ?
#
loop_
_entity_poly.entity_id
_entity_poly.type
_entity_poly.pdbx_seq_one_letter_code
_entity_poly.pdbx_strand_id
1 'polypeptide(L)'
;MAVNLHGVTTVLLAGTGSDDDYVYRAFSGALHEVGAVLVTPPPQPRQLIAGYLAALDDAARGDEHNTIAVGGVSIGAAVAAAWAVAHPSHTVAVLAALPAWTGQPANAPAALSARHTAALLRTDGLAATVATMRASSPAWLGDELTRSWLAQWPELPDAMDEAARHVSPTSAELATLAVPMGVAAATDDPIHPIDVALEWVAAAPYAALRTVTLDAMGADPGALGAACVGALLEV
;
A
#
# COMPACT_ATOMS: atom_id res chain seq x y z
N MET A 1 -18.38 0.83 15.65
CA MET A 1 -18.53 2.30 15.81
C MET A 1 -18.27 2.91 14.43
N ALA A 2 -19.20 3.65 13.86
CA ALA A 2 -19.03 4.14 12.48
C ALA A 2 -17.80 5.07 12.39
N VAL A 3 -16.88 4.76 11.48
CA VAL A 3 -15.70 5.58 11.20
C VAL A 3 -16.13 6.88 10.52
N ASN A 4 -15.68 8.00 11.03
CA ASN A 4 -15.87 9.29 10.38
C ASN A 4 -14.52 9.84 9.94
N LEU A 5 -14.33 9.99 8.63
CA LEU A 5 -13.11 10.53 8.03
C LEU A 5 -13.23 12.01 7.61
N HIS A 6 -14.37 12.65 7.86
CA HIS A 6 -14.57 14.05 7.46
C HIS A 6 -13.54 14.98 8.12
N GLY A 7 -12.76 15.68 7.32
CA GLY A 7 -11.67 16.56 7.76
C GLY A 7 -10.40 15.84 8.23
N VAL A 8 -10.39 14.50 8.25
CA VAL A 8 -9.23 13.73 8.72
C VAL A 8 -8.15 13.69 7.63
N THR A 9 -6.93 14.08 8.01
CA THR A 9 -5.73 13.88 7.19
C THR A 9 -5.49 12.38 7.00
N THR A 10 -5.52 11.93 5.75
CA THR A 10 -5.35 10.52 5.37
C THR A 10 -4.09 10.36 4.53
N VAL A 11 -3.07 9.73 5.09
CA VAL A 11 -1.77 9.52 4.43
C VAL A 11 -1.71 8.14 3.83
N LEU A 12 -1.56 8.06 2.51
CA LEU A 12 -1.49 6.79 1.78
C LEU A 12 -0.16 6.63 1.05
N LEU A 13 0.50 5.51 1.33
CA LEU A 13 1.83 5.17 0.86
C LEU A 13 1.78 4.28 -0.38
N ALA A 14 2.68 4.50 -1.33
CA ALA A 14 2.75 3.71 -2.55
C ALA A 14 3.31 2.30 -2.32
N GLY A 15 2.96 1.38 -3.24
CA GLY A 15 3.55 0.05 -3.33
C GLY A 15 4.97 0.08 -3.90
N THR A 16 5.69 -1.04 -3.79
CA THR A 16 7.05 -1.19 -4.34
C THR A 16 7.05 -0.95 -5.84
N GLY A 17 7.86 0.00 -6.30
CA GLY A 17 7.94 0.36 -7.72
C GLY A 17 6.72 1.11 -8.27
N SER A 18 5.73 1.41 -7.44
CA SER A 18 4.63 2.34 -7.75
C SER A 18 4.97 3.76 -7.25
N ASP A 19 4.06 4.70 -7.39
CA ASP A 19 4.26 6.09 -6.98
C ASP A 19 3.02 6.75 -6.37
N ASP A 20 3.20 7.97 -5.90
CA ASP A 20 2.18 8.81 -5.27
C ASP A 20 1.05 9.20 -6.23
N ASP A 21 1.32 9.36 -7.53
CA ASP A 21 0.31 9.66 -8.54
C ASP A 21 -0.70 8.51 -8.71
N TYR A 22 -0.23 7.26 -8.77
CA TYR A 22 -1.14 6.11 -8.82
C TYR A 22 -2.00 6.05 -7.56
N VAL A 23 -1.40 6.19 -6.37
CA VAL A 23 -2.15 6.18 -5.10
C VAL A 23 -3.17 7.32 -5.05
N TYR A 24 -2.81 8.51 -5.50
CA TYR A 24 -3.74 9.63 -5.57
C TYR A 24 -4.94 9.32 -6.48
N ARG A 25 -4.72 8.84 -7.70
CA ARG A 25 -5.79 8.48 -8.63
C ARG A 25 -6.66 7.34 -8.10
N ALA A 26 -6.07 6.37 -7.43
CA ALA A 26 -6.78 5.23 -6.89
C ALA A 26 -7.68 5.59 -5.70
N PHE A 27 -7.35 6.58 -4.89
CA PHE A 27 -8.04 6.83 -3.62
C PHE A 27 -8.75 8.18 -3.54
N SER A 28 -8.38 9.18 -4.35
CA SER A 28 -8.89 10.55 -4.22
C SER A 28 -10.42 10.64 -4.32
N GLY A 29 -11.05 9.91 -5.23
CA GLY A 29 -12.51 9.91 -5.40
C GLY A 29 -13.22 9.41 -4.14
N ALA A 30 -12.90 8.21 -3.69
CA ALA A 30 -13.53 7.59 -2.53
C ALA A 30 -13.30 8.36 -1.21
N LEU A 31 -12.08 8.91 -1.02
CA LEU A 31 -11.77 9.72 0.15
C LEU A 31 -12.45 11.10 0.11
N HIS A 32 -12.56 11.69 -1.07
CA HIS A 32 -13.32 12.94 -1.23
C HIS A 32 -14.80 12.75 -0.86
N GLU A 33 -15.43 11.64 -1.25
CA GLU A 33 -16.83 11.34 -0.92
C GLU A 33 -17.10 11.28 0.59
N VAL A 34 -16.13 10.84 1.38
CA VAL A 34 -16.19 10.80 2.85
C VAL A 34 -15.61 12.05 3.51
N GLY A 35 -15.20 13.05 2.73
CA GLY A 35 -14.67 14.33 3.20
C GLY A 35 -13.28 14.27 3.82
N ALA A 36 -12.50 13.23 3.57
CA ALA A 36 -11.13 13.09 4.04
C ALA A 36 -10.15 13.98 3.25
N VAL A 37 -9.04 14.36 3.87
CA VAL A 37 -7.95 15.12 3.24
C VAL A 37 -6.83 14.15 2.85
N LEU A 38 -6.72 13.84 1.57
CA LEU A 38 -5.71 12.88 1.07
C LEU A 38 -4.32 13.51 0.94
N VAL A 39 -3.31 12.82 1.47
CA VAL A 39 -1.89 13.09 1.29
C VAL A 39 -1.21 11.84 0.75
N THR A 40 -0.52 11.95 -0.37
CA THR A 40 0.24 10.86 -1.00
C THR A 40 1.70 11.28 -1.11
N PRO A 41 2.55 10.91 -0.11
CA PRO A 41 3.96 11.27 -0.16
C PRO A 41 4.67 10.48 -1.28
N PRO A 42 5.53 11.14 -2.08
CA PRO A 42 6.30 10.46 -3.11
C PRO A 42 7.28 9.46 -2.48
N PRO A 43 7.49 8.29 -3.11
CA PRO A 43 8.46 7.31 -2.63
C PRO A 43 9.89 7.90 -2.70
N GLN A 44 10.70 7.56 -1.71
CA GLN A 44 12.12 7.93 -1.65
C GLN A 44 12.98 6.68 -1.88
N PRO A 45 13.39 6.35 -3.12
CA PRO A 45 13.96 5.04 -3.45
C PRO A 45 15.24 4.67 -2.69
N ARG A 46 16.01 5.67 -2.23
CA ARG A 46 17.25 5.44 -1.43
C ARG A 46 16.98 5.08 0.03
N GLN A 47 15.77 5.34 0.52
CA GLN A 47 15.35 5.14 1.90
C GLN A 47 13.83 4.96 1.95
N LEU A 48 13.31 3.98 1.24
CA LEU A 48 11.88 3.82 1.01
C LEU A 48 11.09 3.74 2.32
N ILE A 49 11.48 2.82 3.19
CA ILE A 49 10.76 2.59 4.46
C ILE A 49 10.95 3.78 5.42
N ALA A 50 12.19 4.28 5.57
CA ALA A 50 12.46 5.43 6.42
C ALA A 50 11.75 6.69 5.93
N GLY A 51 11.70 6.92 4.61
CA GLY A 51 10.96 8.02 4.01
C GLY A 51 9.46 7.95 4.27
N TYR A 52 8.87 6.75 4.18
CA TYR A 52 7.46 6.53 4.49
C TYR A 52 7.15 6.77 5.97
N LEU A 53 7.97 6.25 6.90
CA LEU A 53 7.80 6.49 8.32
C LEU A 53 7.91 7.98 8.67
N ALA A 54 8.90 8.67 8.09
CA ALA A 54 9.05 10.13 8.28
C ALA A 54 7.81 10.90 7.78
N ALA A 55 7.25 10.51 6.63
CA ALA A 55 6.05 11.16 6.11
C ALA A 55 4.82 10.97 7.02
N LEU A 56 4.65 9.79 7.61
CA LEU A 56 3.59 9.53 8.59
C LEU A 56 3.79 10.36 9.86
N ASP A 57 5.02 10.39 10.40
CA ASP A 57 5.36 11.16 11.58
C ASP A 57 5.18 12.67 11.37
N ASP A 58 5.57 13.18 10.19
CA ASP A 58 5.43 14.60 9.85
C ASP A 58 3.95 14.98 9.71
N ALA A 59 3.16 14.13 9.06
CA ALA A 59 1.72 14.36 8.91
C ALA A 59 0.99 14.34 10.26
N ALA A 60 1.30 13.38 11.13
CA ALA A 60 0.71 13.32 12.47
C ALA A 60 1.08 14.55 13.33
N ARG A 61 2.33 15.01 13.27
CA ARG A 61 2.75 16.24 13.97
C ARG A 61 2.15 17.53 13.40
N GLY A 62 1.87 17.52 12.10
CA GLY A 62 1.28 18.68 11.40
C GLY A 62 -0.24 18.78 11.53
N ASP A 63 -0.90 17.70 11.96
CA ASP A 63 -2.35 17.67 12.14
C ASP A 63 -2.77 18.37 13.44
N GLU A 64 -3.87 19.12 13.39
CA GLU A 64 -4.37 19.92 14.52
C GLU A 64 -4.69 19.06 15.76
N HIS A 65 -5.11 17.81 15.55
CA HIS A 65 -5.46 16.88 16.63
C HIS A 65 -4.36 15.85 16.89
N ASN A 66 -3.24 15.92 16.15
CA ASN A 66 -2.18 14.92 16.10
C ASN A 66 -2.69 13.50 15.77
N THR A 67 -3.78 13.38 15.00
CA THR A 67 -4.38 12.11 14.64
C THR A 67 -4.67 12.04 13.14
N ILE A 68 -4.23 10.97 12.49
CA ILE A 68 -4.37 10.76 11.05
C ILE A 68 -4.96 9.39 10.74
N ALA A 69 -5.58 9.26 9.58
CA ALA A 69 -5.78 7.94 8.99
C ALA A 69 -4.53 7.59 8.15
N VAL A 70 -4.14 6.34 8.19
CA VAL A 70 -2.93 5.87 7.51
C VAL A 70 -3.25 4.67 6.62
N GLY A 71 -2.46 4.48 5.58
CA GLY A 71 -2.66 3.32 4.73
C GLY A 71 -1.72 3.31 3.53
N GLY A 72 -2.08 2.51 2.54
CA GLY A 72 -1.32 2.42 1.30
C GLY A 72 -1.58 1.13 0.55
N VAL A 73 -0.73 0.89 -0.43
CA VAL A 73 -0.79 -0.28 -1.31
C VAL A 73 0.43 -1.17 -1.04
N SER A 74 0.22 -2.48 -0.90
CA SER A 74 1.30 -3.47 -0.79
C SER A 74 2.25 -3.15 0.38
N ILE A 75 3.52 -2.85 0.11
CA ILE A 75 4.49 -2.44 1.13
C ILE A 75 4.05 -1.18 1.88
N GLY A 76 3.39 -0.24 1.19
CA GLY A 76 2.83 0.95 1.81
C GLY A 76 1.78 0.62 2.86
N ALA A 77 0.92 -0.37 2.59
CA ALA A 77 -0.06 -0.88 3.56
C ALA A 77 0.64 -1.51 4.79
N ALA A 78 1.72 -2.28 4.57
CA ALA A 78 2.47 -2.92 5.64
C ALA A 78 3.15 -1.89 6.56
N VAL A 79 3.80 -0.89 5.99
CA VAL A 79 4.47 0.19 6.75
C VAL A 79 3.44 1.01 7.54
N ALA A 80 2.33 1.38 6.91
CA ALA A 80 1.27 2.15 7.55
C ALA A 80 0.60 1.38 8.70
N ALA A 81 0.32 0.09 8.51
CA ALA A 81 -0.26 -0.76 9.57
C ALA A 81 0.72 -0.96 10.74
N ALA A 82 2.02 -1.17 10.47
CA ALA A 82 3.04 -1.24 11.51
C ALA A 82 3.15 0.07 12.30
N TRP A 83 3.10 1.20 11.60
CA TRP A 83 3.10 2.53 12.23
C TRP A 83 1.85 2.72 13.11
N ALA A 84 0.67 2.32 12.63
CA ALA A 84 -0.59 2.40 13.38
C ALA A 84 -0.56 1.57 14.68
N VAL A 85 0.00 0.36 14.63
CA VAL A 85 0.21 -0.49 15.82
C VAL A 85 1.13 0.19 16.83
N ALA A 86 2.21 0.84 16.35
CA ALA A 86 3.16 1.54 17.22
C ALA A 86 2.64 2.90 17.75
N HIS A 87 1.66 3.51 17.07
CA HIS A 87 1.14 4.85 17.38
C HIS A 87 -0.39 4.87 17.54
N PRO A 88 -0.97 4.04 18.44
CA PRO A 88 -2.42 3.89 18.55
C PRO A 88 -3.16 5.18 18.93
N SER A 89 -2.49 6.12 19.63
CA SER A 89 -3.08 7.42 20.00
C SER A 89 -3.06 8.44 18.84
N HIS A 90 -2.33 8.18 17.78
CA HIS A 90 -2.19 9.07 16.61
C HIS A 90 -2.90 8.52 15.37
N THR A 91 -3.56 7.36 15.48
CA THR A 91 -4.23 6.70 14.36
C THR A 91 -5.73 6.69 14.57
N VAL A 92 -6.50 7.07 13.55
CA VAL A 92 -7.97 6.97 13.56
C VAL A 92 -8.50 5.80 12.75
N ALA A 93 -7.80 5.40 11.70
CA ALA A 93 -8.16 4.28 10.84
C ALA A 93 -6.96 3.80 10.01
N VAL A 94 -7.04 2.57 9.51
CA VAL A 94 -6.07 1.99 8.56
C VAL A 94 -6.77 1.62 7.26
N LEU A 95 -6.15 1.95 6.12
CA LEU A 95 -6.58 1.61 4.76
C LEU A 95 -5.51 0.70 4.14
N ALA A 96 -5.74 -0.61 4.12
CA ALA A 96 -4.78 -1.60 3.65
C ALA A 96 -5.19 -2.20 2.32
N ALA A 97 -4.63 -1.70 1.22
CA ALA A 97 -4.88 -2.23 -0.11
C ALA A 97 -3.78 -3.23 -0.52
N LEU A 98 -4.20 -4.39 -1.02
CA LEU A 98 -3.31 -5.43 -1.53
C LEU A 98 -2.18 -5.80 -0.55
N PRO A 99 -2.46 -6.14 0.73
CA PRO A 99 -1.41 -6.53 1.67
C PRO A 99 -0.64 -7.72 1.10
N ALA A 100 0.70 -7.65 1.13
CA ALA A 100 1.54 -8.55 0.36
C ALA A 100 2.02 -9.80 1.14
N TRP A 101 2.17 -9.68 2.46
CA TRP A 101 2.51 -10.77 3.38
C TRP A 101 2.29 -10.35 4.83
N THR A 102 2.25 -11.34 5.73
CA THR A 102 2.20 -11.16 7.19
C THR A 102 3.55 -11.55 7.80
N GLY A 103 4.09 -10.75 8.71
CA GLY A 103 5.38 -11.01 9.36
C GLY A 103 6.57 -11.00 8.39
N GLN A 104 7.38 -12.04 8.41
CA GLN A 104 8.57 -12.17 7.56
C GLN A 104 8.20 -12.38 6.08
N PRO A 105 8.89 -11.71 5.14
CA PRO A 105 8.59 -11.82 3.71
C PRO A 105 8.84 -13.21 3.13
N ALA A 106 9.78 -13.98 3.70
CA ALA A 106 10.13 -15.35 3.34
C ALA A 106 9.99 -15.64 1.83
N ASN A 107 8.99 -16.45 1.45
CA ASN A 107 8.68 -16.84 0.08
C ASN A 107 7.45 -16.11 -0.48
N ALA A 108 7.05 -14.97 0.11
CA ALA A 108 5.92 -14.19 -0.39
C ALA A 108 6.14 -13.81 -1.87
N PRO A 109 5.14 -14.01 -2.75
CA PRO A 109 5.31 -13.75 -4.18
C PRO A 109 5.79 -12.33 -4.48
N ALA A 110 5.25 -11.32 -3.79
CA ALA A 110 5.66 -9.93 -3.97
C ALA A 110 7.13 -9.68 -3.57
N ALA A 111 7.60 -10.29 -2.48
CA ALA A 111 9.00 -10.17 -2.06
C ALA A 111 9.96 -10.89 -3.03
N LEU A 112 9.56 -12.06 -3.55
CA LEU A 112 10.34 -12.78 -4.56
C LEU A 112 10.40 -11.98 -5.86
N SER A 113 9.27 -11.44 -6.31
CA SER A 113 9.18 -10.59 -7.50
C SER A 113 10.05 -9.35 -7.38
N ALA A 114 9.99 -8.64 -6.25
CA ALA A 114 10.81 -7.45 -6.02
C ALA A 114 12.32 -7.77 -6.05
N ARG A 115 12.78 -8.83 -5.38
CA ARG A 115 14.19 -9.28 -5.43
C ARG A 115 14.64 -9.66 -6.82
N HIS A 116 13.80 -10.40 -7.55
CA HIS A 116 14.10 -10.80 -8.93
C HIS A 116 14.22 -9.58 -9.85
N THR A 117 13.26 -8.67 -9.77
CA THR A 117 13.26 -7.43 -10.56
C THR A 117 14.46 -6.55 -10.23
N ALA A 118 14.83 -6.39 -8.94
CA ALA A 118 16.02 -5.65 -8.54
C ALA A 118 17.30 -6.24 -9.15
N ALA A 119 17.41 -7.57 -9.19
CA ALA A 119 18.53 -8.24 -9.84
C ALA A 119 18.57 -7.98 -11.35
N LEU A 120 17.44 -8.11 -12.07
CA LEU A 120 17.35 -7.83 -13.50
C LEU A 120 17.68 -6.36 -13.81
N LEU A 121 17.18 -5.42 -13.01
CA LEU A 121 17.51 -4.00 -13.18
C LEU A 121 19.02 -3.72 -13.10
N ARG A 122 19.75 -4.45 -12.23
CA ARG A 122 21.22 -4.32 -12.10
C ARG A 122 21.99 -5.01 -13.20
N THR A 123 21.50 -6.17 -13.69
CA THR A 123 22.22 -6.95 -14.70
C THR A 123 21.90 -6.53 -16.14
N ASP A 124 20.62 -6.33 -16.43
CA ASP A 124 20.12 -6.14 -17.79
C ASP A 124 19.73 -4.67 -18.06
N GLY A 125 19.64 -3.88 -16.99
CA GLY A 125 19.29 -2.46 -17.05
C GLY A 125 17.78 -2.21 -17.17
N LEU A 126 17.39 -0.94 -17.04
CA LEU A 126 16.00 -0.53 -16.98
C LEU A 126 15.19 -0.92 -18.22
N ALA A 127 15.71 -0.68 -19.40
CA ALA A 127 14.94 -0.87 -20.65
C ALA A 127 14.56 -2.35 -20.87
N ALA A 128 15.49 -3.28 -20.68
CA ALA A 128 15.25 -4.71 -20.85
C ALA A 128 14.30 -5.23 -19.76
N THR A 129 14.49 -4.79 -18.53
CA THR A 129 13.62 -5.20 -17.39
C THR A 129 12.20 -4.68 -17.54
N VAL A 130 12.02 -3.44 -18.00
CA VAL A 130 10.70 -2.87 -18.34
C VAL A 130 10.03 -3.68 -19.45
N ALA A 131 10.75 -4.06 -20.50
CA ALA A 131 10.19 -4.88 -21.57
C ALA A 131 9.70 -6.25 -21.06
N THR A 132 10.47 -6.90 -20.18
CA THR A 132 10.09 -8.17 -19.54
C THR A 132 8.86 -8.02 -18.64
N MET A 133 8.83 -6.99 -17.82
CA MET A 133 7.71 -6.68 -16.92
C MET A 133 6.42 -6.44 -17.72
N ARG A 134 6.48 -5.63 -18.78
CA ARG A 134 5.33 -5.35 -19.67
C ARG A 134 4.79 -6.61 -20.34
N ALA A 135 5.67 -7.52 -20.73
CA ALA A 135 5.27 -8.77 -21.39
C ALA A 135 4.54 -9.76 -20.45
N SER A 136 4.71 -9.60 -19.13
CA SER A 136 4.14 -10.48 -18.11
C SER A 136 3.03 -9.81 -17.25
N SER A 137 2.68 -8.55 -17.55
CA SER A 137 1.69 -7.78 -16.79
C SER A 137 0.49 -7.41 -17.67
N PRO A 138 -0.70 -7.17 -17.10
CA PRO A 138 -1.77 -6.47 -17.79
C PRO A 138 -1.28 -5.13 -18.36
N ALA A 139 -1.77 -4.74 -19.53
CA ALA A 139 -1.27 -3.57 -20.24
C ALA A 139 -1.26 -2.29 -19.39
N TRP A 140 -2.35 -2.03 -18.66
CA TRP A 140 -2.47 -0.87 -17.79
C TRP A 140 -1.41 -0.86 -16.67
N LEU A 141 -1.16 -2.02 -16.04
CA LEU A 141 -0.16 -2.15 -14.99
C LEU A 141 1.26 -1.98 -15.55
N GLY A 142 1.49 -2.53 -16.75
CA GLY A 142 2.73 -2.32 -17.46
C GLY A 142 3.02 -0.84 -17.77
N ASP A 143 2.00 -0.07 -18.12
CA ASP A 143 2.12 1.38 -18.35
C ASP A 143 2.40 2.14 -17.05
N GLU A 144 1.68 1.85 -15.98
CA GLU A 144 1.88 2.47 -14.67
C GLU A 144 3.28 2.20 -14.11
N LEU A 145 3.70 0.94 -14.09
CA LEU A 145 5.02 0.58 -13.60
C LEU A 145 6.14 1.14 -14.48
N THR A 146 5.95 1.21 -15.79
CA THR A 146 6.94 1.83 -16.67
C THR A 146 7.17 3.30 -16.32
N ARG A 147 6.10 4.07 -16.13
CA ARG A 147 6.16 5.47 -15.75
C ARG A 147 6.88 5.66 -14.41
N SER A 148 6.46 4.91 -13.42
CA SER A 148 7.01 4.99 -12.06
C SER A 148 8.47 4.53 -11.99
N TRP A 149 8.85 3.45 -12.69
CA TRP A 149 10.22 2.94 -12.71
C TRP A 149 11.19 3.92 -13.39
N LEU A 150 10.76 4.57 -14.46
CA LEU A 150 11.55 5.63 -15.10
C LEU A 150 11.84 6.79 -14.14
N ALA A 151 10.85 7.19 -13.35
CA ALA A 151 11.00 8.28 -12.37
C ALA A 151 11.90 7.89 -11.18
N GLN A 152 11.93 6.63 -10.79
CA GLN A 152 12.71 6.13 -9.65
C GLN A 152 14.11 5.61 -10.03
N TRP A 153 14.43 5.52 -11.32
CA TRP A 153 15.75 5.10 -11.77
C TRP A 153 16.81 6.20 -11.50
N PRO A 154 18.03 5.85 -11.09
CA PRO A 154 18.62 4.49 -10.98
C PRO A 154 18.48 3.83 -9.59
N GLU A 155 17.85 4.45 -8.61
CA GLU A 155 17.77 3.98 -7.23
C GLU A 155 16.67 2.91 -7.00
N LEU A 156 15.80 2.67 -7.97
CA LEU A 156 14.70 1.70 -7.89
C LEU A 156 15.10 0.29 -7.41
N PRO A 157 16.25 -0.31 -7.85
CA PRO A 157 16.66 -1.62 -7.38
C PRO A 157 16.89 -1.68 -5.86
N ASP A 158 17.38 -0.59 -5.27
CA ASP A 158 17.63 -0.52 -3.83
C ASP A 158 16.32 -0.44 -3.04
N ALA A 159 15.36 0.35 -3.53
CA ALA A 159 14.00 0.40 -2.97
C ALA A 159 13.30 -0.96 -3.03
N MET A 160 13.43 -1.69 -4.14
CA MET A 160 12.85 -3.04 -4.28
C MET A 160 13.48 -4.04 -3.31
N ASP A 161 14.78 -4.00 -3.12
CA ASP A 161 15.48 -4.85 -2.16
C ASP A 161 15.14 -4.49 -0.71
N GLU A 162 14.98 -3.20 -0.39
CA GLU A 162 14.55 -2.74 0.94
C GLU A 162 13.14 -3.25 1.23
N ALA A 163 12.20 -3.04 0.31
CA ALA A 163 10.83 -3.53 0.43
C ALA A 163 10.77 -5.06 0.61
N ALA A 164 11.53 -5.81 -0.19
CA ALA A 164 11.54 -7.28 -0.15
C ALA A 164 12.15 -7.88 1.14
N ARG A 165 12.80 -7.07 1.97
CA ARG A 165 13.32 -7.45 3.29
C ARG A 165 12.49 -6.94 4.46
N HIS A 166 11.51 -6.09 4.18
CA HIS A 166 10.66 -5.49 5.22
C HIS A 166 9.85 -6.56 5.96
N VAL A 167 9.82 -6.45 7.28
CA VAL A 167 8.97 -7.30 8.13
C VAL A 167 7.63 -6.61 8.30
N SER A 168 6.59 -7.19 7.71
CA SER A 168 5.21 -6.71 7.88
C SER A 168 4.69 -6.99 9.30
N PRO A 169 3.62 -6.35 9.74
CA PRO A 169 2.97 -6.71 10.99
C PRO A 169 2.64 -8.21 11.03
N THR A 170 2.92 -8.85 12.14
CA THR A 170 2.47 -10.21 12.43
C THR A 170 0.98 -10.23 12.77
N SER A 171 0.34 -11.41 12.68
CA SER A 171 -1.06 -11.57 13.11
C SER A 171 -1.25 -11.18 14.60
N ALA A 172 -0.23 -11.41 15.45
CA ALA A 172 -0.25 -11.01 16.85
C ALA A 172 -0.21 -9.48 17.03
N GLU A 173 0.56 -8.76 16.21
CA GLU A 173 0.61 -7.30 16.21
C GLU A 173 -0.69 -6.71 15.64
N LEU A 174 -1.21 -7.27 14.56
CA LEU A 174 -2.51 -6.85 14.00
C LEU A 174 -3.66 -7.04 15.02
N ALA A 175 -3.59 -8.08 15.84
CA ALA A 175 -4.57 -8.31 16.92
C ALA A 175 -4.57 -7.20 18.00
N THR A 176 -3.52 -6.38 18.08
CA THR A 176 -3.45 -5.22 18.99
C THR A 176 -3.96 -3.93 18.38
N LEU A 177 -4.30 -3.93 17.08
CA LEU A 177 -4.78 -2.73 16.38
C LEU A 177 -6.13 -2.29 16.97
N ALA A 178 -6.12 -1.12 17.61
CA ALA A 178 -7.27 -0.60 18.35
C ALA A 178 -8.24 0.24 17.48
N VAL A 179 -7.91 0.44 16.22
CA VAL A 179 -8.66 1.28 15.27
C VAL A 179 -9.23 0.45 14.13
N PRO A 180 -10.29 0.92 13.47
CA PRO A 180 -10.86 0.25 12.30
C PRO A 180 -9.88 0.13 11.14
N MET A 181 -9.93 -1.00 10.43
CA MET A 181 -9.13 -1.28 9.24
C MET A 181 -10.01 -1.70 8.06
N GLY A 182 -9.96 -0.94 6.97
CA GLY A 182 -10.53 -1.36 5.69
C GLY A 182 -9.46 -2.05 4.84
N VAL A 183 -9.77 -3.24 4.36
CA VAL A 183 -8.86 -4.02 3.52
C VAL A 183 -9.45 -4.17 2.12
N ALA A 184 -8.62 -3.98 1.09
CA ALA A 184 -8.97 -4.30 -0.29
C ALA A 184 -8.00 -5.35 -0.87
N ALA A 185 -8.52 -6.35 -1.57
CA ALA A 185 -7.72 -7.37 -2.22
C ALA A 185 -8.22 -7.65 -3.65
N ALA A 186 -7.32 -7.93 -4.57
CA ALA A 186 -7.68 -8.43 -5.89
C ALA A 186 -7.83 -9.97 -5.83
N THR A 187 -8.88 -10.48 -6.47
CA THR A 187 -9.17 -11.93 -6.48
C THR A 187 -8.32 -12.70 -7.47
N ASP A 188 -7.66 -12.00 -8.39
CA ASP A 188 -6.91 -12.52 -9.54
C ASP A 188 -5.45 -12.01 -9.60
N ASP A 189 -4.94 -11.46 -8.50
CA ASP A 189 -3.54 -10.99 -8.42
C ASP A 189 -2.62 -12.08 -7.84
N PRO A 190 -1.74 -12.68 -8.65
CA PRO A 190 -0.82 -13.71 -8.17
C PRO A 190 0.32 -13.15 -7.29
N ILE A 191 0.53 -11.84 -7.31
CA ILE A 191 1.59 -11.16 -6.55
C ILE A 191 1.12 -10.83 -5.13
N HIS A 192 -0.17 -10.50 -4.97
CA HIS A 192 -0.81 -10.20 -3.68
C HIS A 192 -1.94 -11.20 -3.42
N PRO A 193 -1.63 -12.44 -2.99
CA PRO A 193 -2.64 -13.48 -2.78
C PRO A 193 -3.72 -13.01 -1.80
N ILE A 194 -4.99 -13.21 -2.14
CA ILE A 194 -6.14 -12.83 -1.31
C ILE A 194 -6.08 -13.44 0.10
N ASP A 195 -5.43 -14.60 0.26
CA ASP A 195 -5.26 -15.27 1.54
C ASP A 195 -4.54 -14.39 2.57
N VAL A 196 -3.61 -13.52 2.14
CA VAL A 196 -2.95 -12.55 3.02
C VAL A 196 -3.94 -11.52 3.55
N ALA A 197 -4.81 -11.00 2.69
CA ALA A 197 -5.85 -10.05 3.11
C ALA A 197 -6.86 -10.71 4.06
N LEU A 198 -7.23 -11.95 3.82
CA LEU A 198 -8.09 -12.74 4.72
C LEU A 198 -7.41 -12.96 6.08
N GLU A 199 -6.10 -13.24 6.10
CA GLU A 199 -5.32 -13.36 7.34
C GLU A 199 -5.30 -12.04 8.12
N TRP A 200 -5.09 -10.91 7.45
CA TRP A 200 -5.09 -9.60 8.10
C TRP A 200 -6.44 -9.26 8.72
N VAL A 201 -7.53 -9.51 7.99
CA VAL A 201 -8.90 -9.28 8.49
C VAL A 201 -9.24 -10.21 9.65
N ALA A 202 -8.81 -11.47 9.58
CA ALA A 202 -9.03 -12.42 10.68
C ALA A 202 -8.23 -12.06 11.95
N ALA A 203 -7.07 -11.40 11.80
CA ALA A 203 -6.23 -11.03 12.92
C ALA A 203 -6.67 -9.71 13.59
N ALA A 204 -7.04 -8.69 12.81
CA ALA A 204 -7.39 -7.38 13.34
C ALA A 204 -8.82 -7.37 13.95
N PRO A 205 -9.01 -6.82 15.17
CA PRO A 205 -10.31 -6.88 15.86
C PRO A 205 -11.44 -6.15 15.15
N TYR A 206 -11.10 -5.10 14.41
CA TYR A 206 -12.06 -4.23 13.74
C TYR A 206 -11.64 -4.10 12.26
N ALA A 207 -11.90 -5.12 11.45
CA ALA A 207 -11.51 -5.11 10.05
C ALA A 207 -12.60 -5.70 9.15
N ALA A 208 -12.72 -5.15 7.95
CA ALA A 208 -13.56 -5.69 6.90
C ALA A 208 -12.80 -5.76 5.57
N LEU A 209 -13.24 -6.64 4.67
CA LEU A 209 -12.64 -6.87 3.35
C LEU A 209 -13.64 -6.61 2.24
N ARG A 210 -13.22 -5.88 1.23
CA ARG A 210 -13.85 -5.87 -0.10
C ARG A 210 -12.86 -6.30 -1.17
N THR A 211 -13.37 -6.93 -2.22
CA THR A 211 -12.54 -7.44 -3.30
C THR A 211 -12.74 -6.65 -4.59
N VAL A 212 -11.71 -6.64 -5.41
CA VAL A 212 -11.69 -6.12 -6.78
C VAL A 212 -11.09 -7.17 -7.72
N THR A 213 -10.97 -6.86 -9.00
CA THR A 213 -10.16 -7.62 -9.97
C THR A 213 -9.12 -6.70 -10.60
N LEU A 214 -8.04 -7.27 -11.15
CA LEU A 214 -7.05 -6.49 -11.91
C LEU A 214 -7.68 -5.78 -13.10
N ASP A 215 -8.66 -6.41 -13.76
CA ASP A 215 -9.39 -5.78 -14.87
C ASP A 215 -10.21 -4.57 -14.41
N ALA A 216 -10.88 -4.66 -13.26
CA ALA A 216 -11.61 -3.53 -12.69
C ALA A 216 -10.69 -2.36 -12.33
N MET A 217 -9.52 -2.65 -11.75
CA MET A 217 -8.50 -1.65 -11.43
C MET A 217 -7.91 -1.01 -12.69
N GLY A 218 -7.78 -1.80 -13.78
CA GLY A 218 -7.32 -1.28 -15.07
C GLY A 218 -8.34 -0.41 -15.79
N ALA A 219 -9.63 -0.73 -15.64
CA ALA A 219 -10.72 0.07 -16.18
C ALA A 219 -10.91 1.39 -15.41
N ASP A 220 -10.74 1.35 -14.09
CA ASP A 220 -10.82 2.51 -13.19
C ASP A 220 -9.89 2.29 -11.99
N PRO A 221 -8.76 3.03 -11.87
CA PRO A 221 -7.91 2.98 -10.69
C PRO A 221 -8.66 3.23 -9.38
N GLY A 222 -9.73 4.05 -9.42
CA GLY A 222 -10.59 4.36 -8.27
C GLY A 222 -11.30 3.15 -7.67
N ALA A 223 -11.44 2.05 -8.42
CA ALA A 223 -12.06 0.82 -7.93
C ALA A 223 -11.34 0.26 -6.68
N LEU A 224 -10.01 0.36 -6.62
CA LEU A 224 -9.22 -0.10 -5.47
C LEU A 224 -9.53 0.74 -4.22
N GLY A 225 -9.52 2.06 -4.35
CA GLY A 225 -9.84 2.98 -3.25
C GLY A 225 -11.27 2.85 -2.78
N ALA A 226 -12.23 2.75 -3.71
CA ALA A 226 -13.65 2.53 -3.39
C ALA A 226 -13.87 1.23 -2.61
N ALA A 227 -13.18 0.15 -2.97
CA ALA A 227 -13.23 -1.10 -2.22
C ALA A 227 -12.64 -0.93 -0.81
N CYS A 228 -11.46 -0.30 -0.70
CA CYS A 228 -10.77 -0.14 0.58
C CYS A 228 -11.54 0.78 1.55
N VAL A 229 -11.98 1.94 1.10
CA VAL A 229 -12.80 2.88 1.88
C VAL A 229 -14.15 2.25 2.20
N GLY A 230 -14.79 1.59 1.22
CA GLY A 230 -16.05 0.90 1.45
C GLY A 230 -15.95 -0.22 2.51
N ALA A 231 -14.86 -0.98 2.53
CA ALA A 231 -14.59 -1.95 3.58
C ALA A 231 -14.46 -1.28 4.96
N LEU A 232 -13.72 -0.15 5.03
CA LEU A 232 -13.57 0.60 6.28
C LEU A 232 -14.90 1.08 6.86
N LEU A 233 -15.85 1.46 6.01
CA LEU A 233 -17.17 1.94 6.44
C LEU A 233 -18.11 0.83 6.91
N GLU A 234 -17.75 -0.44 6.71
CA GLU A 234 -18.50 -1.61 7.18
C GLU A 234 -18.11 -2.04 8.61
N VAL A 235 -17.02 -1.49 9.15
CA VAL A 235 -16.53 -1.78 10.49
C VAL A 235 -17.29 -0.95 11.53
#